data_b4dfd8bb73b3afa8834c947d8656d1db
#
_entry.id   b4dfd8bb73b3afa8834c947d8656d1db
#
_cell.length_a   1.000
_cell.length_b   1.000
_cell.length_c   1.000
_cell.angle_alpha   90.00
_cell.angle_beta   90.00
_cell.angle_gamma   90.00
#
_symmetry.space_group_name_H-M   'P 1'
#
loop_
_entity.id
_entity.type
_entity.pdbx_description
1 polymer ?
#
loop_
_entity_poly.entity_id
_entity_poly.type
_entity_poly.pdbx_seq_one_letter_code
_entity_poly.pdbx_strand_id
1 'polypeptide(L)'
;KPKWAAVLFLLPGIITFLLFRYYPMVKAIIMSFYDYSIMNPPGKFVGFGNYTHAFQDPMVGLVWKNTATIVGLSLLGLFIPIILAIFLDEVRSGKVVFRTIYIIPAIMPSMVTIVLWKWFYNPDYGLLNIIRQGLGAQPLGWLNDPKLAKLCLVIPGFLTPGYAALIYLAALQGIPKQMYEAAII
;
A
#
# COMPACT_ATOMS: atom_id res chain seq x y z
N LYS A 1 -20.73 0.33 35.56
CA LYS A 1 -21.44 0.66 34.29
C LYS A 1 -21.79 -0.67 33.63
N PRO A 2 -23.02 -0.84 33.10
CA PRO A 2 -23.45 -2.15 32.59
C PRO A 2 -22.64 -2.51 31.34
N LYS A 3 -21.94 -3.65 31.35
CA LYS A 3 -21.15 -4.17 30.23
C LYS A 3 -21.98 -4.37 28.95
N TRP A 4 -23.29 -4.54 29.09
CA TRP A 4 -24.26 -4.70 28.02
C TRP A 4 -24.43 -3.46 27.14
N ALA A 5 -24.27 -2.25 27.69
CA ALA A 5 -24.34 -1.02 26.89
C ALA A 5 -23.22 -0.93 25.84
N ALA A 6 -22.01 -1.40 26.18
CA ALA A 6 -20.90 -1.45 25.23
C ALA A 6 -21.16 -2.46 24.10
N VAL A 7 -21.75 -3.62 24.42
CA VAL A 7 -22.10 -4.64 23.42
C VAL A 7 -23.16 -4.10 22.46
N LEU A 8 -24.22 -3.48 22.99
CA LEU A 8 -25.28 -2.86 22.16
C LEU A 8 -24.74 -1.79 21.21
N PHE A 9 -23.77 -0.99 21.67
CA PHE A 9 -23.14 0.05 20.85
C PHE A 9 -22.29 -0.53 19.72
N LEU A 10 -21.64 -1.68 19.95
CA LEU A 10 -20.81 -2.36 18.95
C LEU A 10 -21.62 -3.23 17.98
N LEU A 11 -22.84 -3.60 18.36
CA LEU A 11 -23.67 -4.58 17.65
C LEU A 11 -23.93 -4.21 16.18
N PRO A 12 -24.25 -2.97 15.80
CA PRO A 12 -24.40 -2.59 14.38
C PRO A 12 -23.11 -2.80 13.56
N GLY A 13 -21.96 -2.44 14.14
CA GLY A 13 -20.64 -2.66 13.52
C GLY A 13 -20.33 -4.15 13.35
N ILE A 14 -20.55 -4.93 14.41
CA ILE A 14 -20.33 -6.39 14.39
C ILE A 14 -21.23 -7.05 13.32
N ILE A 15 -22.51 -6.70 13.25
CA ILE A 15 -23.43 -7.23 12.25
C ILE A 15 -22.95 -6.90 10.85
N THR A 16 -22.55 -5.65 10.60
CA THR A 16 -22.02 -5.23 9.30
C THR A 16 -20.79 -6.04 8.90
N PHE A 17 -19.84 -6.21 9.82
CA PHE A 17 -18.65 -7.02 9.55
C PHE A 17 -18.98 -8.49 9.29
N LEU A 18 -19.89 -9.08 10.08
CA LEU A 18 -20.30 -10.47 9.92
C LEU A 18 -20.97 -10.69 8.55
N LEU A 19 -21.90 -9.82 8.13
CA LEU A 19 -22.66 -9.98 6.91
C LEU A 19 -21.84 -9.66 5.66
N PHE A 20 -21.04 -8.58 5.66
CA PHE A 20 -20.41 -8.08 4.44
C PHE A 20 -18.94 -8.47 4.32
N ARG A 21 -18.29 -8.93 5.37
CA ARG A 21 -16.89 -9.34 5.34
C ARG A 21 -16.70 -10.83 5.67
N TYR A 22 -17.17 -11.27 6.82
CA TYR A 22 -16.92 -12.65 7.27
C TYR A 22 -17.75 -13.68 6.52
N TYR A 23 -19.04 -13.43 6.31
CA TYR A 23 -19.89 -14.35 5.56
C TYR A 23 -19.38 -14.61 4.13
N PRO A 24 -19.09 -13.58 3.29
CA PRO A 24 -18.52 -13.82 1.96
C PRO A 24 -17.16 -14.53 2.01
N MET A 25 -16.32 -14.24 3.00
CA MET A 25 -15.02 -14.88 3.14
C MET A 25 -15.15 -16.37 3.46
N VAL A 26 -16.00 -16.74 4.40
CA VAL A 26 -16.27 -18.14 4.74
C VAL A 26 -16.90 -18.85 3.54
N LYS A 27 -17.85 -18.23 2.87
CA LYS A 27 -18.48 -18.77 1.68
C LYS A 27 -17.46 -19.00 0.55
N ALA A 28 -16.54 -18.05 0.32
CA ALA A 28 -15.48 -18.20 -0.66
C ALA A 28 -14.56 -19.39 -0.34
N ILE A 29 -14.19 -19.59 0.94
CA ILE A 29 -13.41 -20.75 1.38
C ILE A 29 -14.17 -22.06 1.10
N ILE A 30 -15.45 -22.13 1.41
CA ILE A 30 -16.27 -23.31 1.13
C ILE A 30 -16.34 -23.56 -0.37
N MET A 31 -16.63 -22.52 -1.17
CA MET A 31 -16.73 -22.60 -2.63
C MET A 31 -15.43 -23.01 -3.29
N SER A 32 -14.27 -22.75 -2.70
CA SER A 32 -12.97 -23.17 -3.25
C SER A 32 -12.79 -24.68 -3.35
N PHE A 33 -13.59 -25.47 -2.62
CA PHE A 33 -13.60 -26.94 -2.68
C PHE A 33 -14.62 -27.49 -3.70
N TYR A 34 -15.33 -26.62 -4.41
CA TYR A 34 -16.31 -26.99 -5.41
C TYR A 34 -15.89 -26.48 -6.80
N ASP A 35 -16.29 -27.20 -7.84
CA ASP A 35 -16.26 -26.69 -9.23
C ASP A 35 -17.44 -25.71 -9.39
N TYR A 36 -17.22 -24.48 -8.89
CA TYR A 36 -18.27 -23.49 -8.77
C TYR A 36 -18.39 -22.65 -10.04
N SER A 37 -19.58 -22.65 -10.60
CA SER A 37 -19.98 -21.72 -11.65
C SER A 37 -21.19 -20.91 -11.21
N ILE A 38 -21.18 -19.61 -11.50
CA ILE A 38 -22.34 -18.73 -11.24
C ILE A 38 -23.59 -19.24 -11.97
N MET A 39 -23.41 -19.90 -13.12
CA MET A 39 -24.49 -20.43 -13.94
C MET A 39 -25.11 -21.72 -13.37
N ASN A 40 -24.34 -22.52 -12.62
CA ASN A 40 -24.77 -23.81 -12.08
C ASN A 40 -24.35 -23.98 -10.60
N PRO A 41 -24.89 -23.19 -9.65
CA PRO A 41 -24.63 -23.41 -8.24
C PRO A 41 -25.48 -24.59 -7.71
N PRO A 42 -24.96 -25.43 -6.78
CA PRO A 42 -23.68 -25.31 -6.08
C PRO A 42 -22.52 -26.10 -6.70
N GLY A 43 -22.41 -26.41 -7.94
CA GLY A 43 -21.29 -27.12 -8.55
C GLY A 43 -20.93 -28.48 -7.89
N LYS A 44 -20.07 -29.25 -8.53
CA LYS A 44 -19.60 -30.55 -8.01
C LYS A 44 -18.50 -30.33 -6.96
N PHE A 45 -18.53 -31.08 -5.86
CA PHE A 45 -17.43 -31.09 -4.90
C PHE A 45 -16.19 -31.73 -5.52
N VAL A 46 -15.09 -31.00 -5.56
CA VAL A 46 -13.80 -31.40 -6.16
C VAL A 46 -12.67 -31.47 -5.13
N GLY A 47 -12.95 -31.24 -3.84
CA GLY A 47 -11.96 -31.26 -2.79
C GLY A 47 -10.84 -30.24 -3.07
N PHE A 48 -9.58 -30.69 -3.06
CA PHE A 48 -8.41 -29.85 -3.35
C PHE A 48 -8.09 -29.72 -4.84
N GLY A 49 -8.95 -30.17 -5.75
CA GLY A 49 -8.72 -30.13 -7.19
C GLY A 49 -8.39 -28.73 -7.72
N ASN A 50 -9.12 -27.71 -7.27
CA ASN A 50 -8.86 -26.31 -7.66
C ASN A 50 -7.47 -25.84 -7.22
N TYR A 51 -7.02 -26.23 -6.05
CA TYR A 51 -5.71 -25.87 -5.52
C TYR A 51 -4.58 -26.57 -6.29
N THR A 52 -4.72 -27.88 -6.55
CA THR A 52 -3.71 -28.63 -7.34
C THR A 52 -3.61 -28.06 -8.74
N HIS A 53 -4.73 -27.75 -9.38
CA HIS A 53 -4.74 -27.12 -10.70
C HIS A 53 -4.06 -25.73 -10.67
N ALA A 54 -4.36 -24.90 -9.66
CA ALA A 54 -3.72 -23.60 -9.52
C ALA A 54 -2.20 -23.71 -9.34
N PHE A 55 -1.71 -24.65 -8.51
CA PHE A 55 -0.27 -24.81 -8.31
C PHE A 55 0.46 -25.41 -9.52
N GLN A 56 -0.25 -26.08 -10.42
CA GLN A 56 0.30 -26.58 -11.68
C GLN A 56 0.32 -25.53 -12.80
N ASP A 57 -0.42 -24.44 -12.64
CA ASP A 57 -0.45 -23.37 -13.63
C ASP A 57 0.85 -22.54 -13.56
N PRO A 58 1.65 -22.49 -14.66
CA PRO A 58 2.85 -21.67 -14.73
C PRO A 58 2.61 -20.18 -14.45
N MET A 59 1.41 -19.68 -14.74
CA MET A 59 1.03 -18.29 -14.49
C MET A 59 0.98 -17.98 -13.00
N VAL A 60 0.56 -18.92 -12.17
CA VAL A 60 0.50 -18.75 -10.70
C VAL A 60 1.92 -18.53 -10.13
N GLY A 61 2.90 -19.30 -10.61
CA GLY A 61 4.30 -19.10 -10.24
C GLY A 61 4.83 -17.69 -10.60
N LEU A 62 4.49 -17.20 -11.79
CA LEU A 62 4.83 -15.86 -12.24
C LEU A 62 4.16 -14.78 -11.36
N VAL A 63 2.89 -14.95 -11.04
CA VAL A 63 2.13 -14.03 -10.17
C VAL A 63 2.76 -13.96 -8.78
N TRP A 64 3.10 -15.11 -8.18
CA TRP A 64 3.78 -15.14 -6.88
C TRP A 64 5.11 -14.42 -6.90
N LYS A 65 5.94 -14.65 -7.92
CA LYS A 65 7.22 -13.94 -8.10
C LYS A 65 7.03 -12.43 -8.22
N ASN A 66 6.05 -11.99 -9.01
CA ASN A 66 5.75 -10.57 -9.18
C ASN A 66 5.26 -9.93 -7.88
N THR A 67 4.33 -10.60 -7.18
CA THR A 67 3.82 -10.16 -5.89
C THR A 67 4.94 -10.07 -4.85
N ALA A 68 5.77 -11.10 -4.72
CA ALA A 68 6.90 -11.10 -3.80
C ALA A 68 7.89 -9.95 -4.10
N THR A 69 8.15 -9.67 -5.38
CA THR A 69 9.00 -8.55 -5.79
C THR A 69 8.40 -7.21 -5.38
N ILE A 70 7.11 -6.98 -5.65
CA ILE A 70 6.42 -5.73 -5.30
C ILE A 70 6.36 -5.56 -3.77
N VAL A 71 6.03 -6.62 -3.03
CA VAL A 71 6.03 -6.61 -1.56
C VAL A 71 7.42 -6.31 -1.03
N GLY A 72 8.46 -6.99 -1.52
CA GLY A 72 9.83 -6.76 -1.12
C GLY A 72 10.29 -5.31 -1.34
N LEU A 73 10.00 -4.75 -2.52
CA LEU A 73 10.26 -3.34 -2.81
C LEU A 73 9.47 -2.40 -1.89
N SER A 74 8.19 -2.71 -1.63
CA SER A 74 7.32 -1.89 -0.78
C SER A 74 7.79 -1.87 0.68
N LEU A 75 8.39 -2.97 1.18
CA LEU A 75 8.96 -3.02 2.53
C LEU A 75 10.08 -2.00 2.73
N LEU A 76 10.86 -1.69 1.68
CA LEU A 76 11.87 -0.62 1.74
C LEU A 76 11.22 0.74 2.00
N GLY A 77 10.00 0.94 1.51
CA GLY A 77 9.22 2.15 1.71
C GLY A 77 8.77 2.39 3.15
N LEU A 78 8.78 1.36 4.02
CA LEU A 78 8.39 1.50 5.42
C LEU A 78 9.34 2.40 6.22
N PHE A 79 10.59 2.51 5.79
CA PHE A 79 11.61 3.33 6.46
C PHE A 79 11.49 4.81 6.07
N ILE A 80 10.94 5.14 4.92
CA ILE A 80 10.86 6.51 4.41
C ILE A 80 10.08 7.44 5.35
N PRO A 81 8.85 7.10 5.83
CA PRO A 81 8.13 7.94 6.76
C PRO A 81 8.83 8.10 8.10
N ILE A 82 9.62 7.11 8.56
CA ILE A 82 10.40 7.19 9.79
C ILE A 82 11.54 8.21 9.62
N ILE A 83 12.34 8.07 8.55
CA ILE A 83 13.43 8.99 8.22
C ILE A 83 12.89 10.42 8.07
N LEU A 84 11.75 10.56 7.40
CA LEU A 84 11.09 11.85 7.21
C LEU A 84 10.61 12.45 8.54
N ALA A 85 10.08 11.64 9.45
CA ALA A 85 9.64 12.09 10.77
C ALA A 85 10.83 12.60 11.60
N ILE A 86 11.96 11.88 11.60
CA ILE A 86 13.20 12.30 12.28
C ILE A 86 13.67 13.62 11.68
N PHE A 87 13.75 13.74 10.36
CA PHE A 87 14.13 14.97 9.69
C PHE A 87 13.22 16.15 10.07
N LEU A 88 11.90 15.94 10.07
CA LEU A 88 10.93 16.95 10.45
C LEU A 88 11.01 17.35 11.93
N ASP A 89 11.45 16.44 12.80
CA ASP A 89 11.64 16.75 14.21
C ASP A 89 12.89 17.61 14.45
N GLU A 90 13.97 17.35 13.74
CA GLU A 90 15.25 18.05 13.88
C GLU A 90 15.30 19.41 13.18
N VAL A 91 14.51 19.64 12.13
CA VAL A 91 14.47 20.92 11.40
C VAL A 91 14.08 22.06 12.34
N ARG A 92 14.97 23.05 12.50
CA ARG A 92 14.76 24.21 13.41
C ARG A 92 13.84 25.28 12.83
N SER A 93 13.92 25.54 11.52
CA SER A 93 13.13 26.57 10.84
C SER A 93 12.37 25.99 9.64
N GLY A 94 11.19 26.54 9.33
CA GLY A 94 10.40 26.09 8.18
C GLY A 94 9.62 24.79 8.37
N LYS A 95 9.50 24.26 9.61
CA LYS A 95 8.74 23.03 9.91
C LYS A 95 7.35 23.00 9.28
N VAL A 96 6.65 24.13 9.29
CA VAL A 96 5.29 24.25 8.72
C VAL A 96 5.32 24.03 7.22
N VAL A 97 6.27 24.65 6.51
CA VAL A 97 6.42 24.53 5.06
C VAL A 97 6.71 23.10 4.67
N PHE A 98 7.68 22.46 5.31
CA PHE A 98 8.01 21.04 5.04
C PHE A 98 6.83 20.12 5.31
N ARG A 99 6.14 20.28 6.46
CA ARG A 99 4.93 19.50 6.77
C ARG A 99 3.87 19.69 5.68
N THR A 100 3.63 20.90 5.24
CA THR A 100 2.64 21.20 4.18
C THR A 100 3.00 20.50 2.88
N ILE A 101 4.27 20.57 2.45
CA ILE A 101 4.74 19.92 1.21
C ILE A 101 4.49 18.40 1.24
N TYR A 102 4.73 17.74 2.39
CA TYR A 102 4.53 16.30 2.51
C TYR A 102 3.08 15.89 2.74
N ILE A 103 2.25 16.77 3.29
CA ILE A 103 0.82 16.49 3.51
C ILE A 103 0.03 16.64 2.20
N ILE A 104 0.37 17.62 1.35
CA ILE A 104 -0.37 17.88 0.10
C ILE A 104 -0.57 16.62 -0.75
N PRO A 105 0.46 15.82 -1.06
CA PRO A 105 0.26 14.59 -1.81
C PRO A 105 -0.63 13.57 -1.08
N ALA A 106 -0.58 13.53 0.25
CA ALA A 106 -1.33 12.57 1.05
C ALA A 106 -2.84 12.87 1.14
N ILE A 107 -3.24 14.14 0.99
CA ILE A 107 -4.66 14.54 0.98
C ILE A 107 -5.28 14.46 -0.42
N MET A 108 -4.48 14.27 -1.47
CA MET A 108 -5.01 14.13 -2.82
C MET A 108 -5.83 12.84 -2.96
N PRO A 109 -6.98 12.87 -3.64
CA PRO A 109 -7.71 11.65 -3.97
C PRO A 109 -6.82 10.67 -4.73
N SER A 110 -6.87 9.39 -4.37
CA SER A 110 -6.02 8.35 -4.97
C SER A 110 -6.11 8.31 -6.50
N MET A 111 -7.29 8.56 -7.05
CA MET A 111 -7.49 8.61 -8.49
C MET A 111 -6.65 9.71 -9.16
N VAL A 112 -6.58 10.90 -8.56
CA VAL A 112 -5.76 12.02 -9.06
C VAL A 112 -4.28 11.63 -9.04
N THR A 113 -3.83 11.03 -7.95
CA THR A 113 -2.46 10.54 -7.82
C THR A 113 -2.12 9.51 -8.90
N ILE A 114 -3.01 8.53 -9.15
CA ILE A 114 -2.81 7.52 -10.20
C ILE A 114 -2.69 8.17 -11.59
N VAL A 115 -3.59 9.09 -11.94
CA VAL A 115 -3.57 9.78 -13.24
C VAL A 115 -2.30 10.60 -13.40
N LEU A 116 -1.88 11.31 -12.36
CA LEU A 116 -0.67 12.14 -12.35
C LEU A 116 0.59 11.29 -12.55
N TRP A 117 0.71 10.16 -11.85
CA TRP A 117 1.85 9.26 -12.04
C TRP A 117 1.83 8.57 -13.39
N LYS A 118 0.66 8.20 -13.92
CA LYS A 118 0.52 7.69 -15.29
C LYS A 118 1.00 8.71 -16.33
N TRP A 119 0.74 9.99 -16.10
CA TRP A 119 1.25 11.06 -16.94
C TRP A 119 2.77 11.22 -16.78
N PHE A 120 3.32 11.19 -15.57
CA PHE A 120 4.77 11.25 -15.33
C PHE A 120 5.53 10.13 -16.06
N TYR A 121 4.97 8.92 -16.08
CA TYR A 121 5.54 7.74 -16.73
C TYR A 121 5.19 7.63 -18.23
N ASN A 122 4.51 8.59 -18.81
CA ASN A 122 4.19 8.51 -20.24
C ASN A 122 5.49 8.48 -21.07
N PRO A 123 5.66 7.49 -22.00
CA PRO A 123 6.91 7.35 -22.76
C PRO A 123 7.15 8.51 -23.73
N ASP A 124 6.11 9.13 -24.28
CA ASP A 124 6.22 10.12 -25.35
C ASP A 124 6.34 11.56 -24.82
N TYR A 125 5.50 11.93 -23.86
CA TYR A 125 5.40 13.31 -23.34
C TYR A 125 5.43 13.38 -21.80
N GLY A 126 5.83 12.30 -21.14
CA GLY A 126 5.89 12.26 -19.68
C GLY A 126 7.02 13.09 -19.10
N LEU A 127 6.76 13.74 -17.96
CA LEU A 127 7.70 14.62 -17.27
C LEU A 127 9.06 13.96 -17.04
N LEU A 128 9.09 12.67 -16.67
CA LEU A 128 10.33 11.97 -16.37
C LEU A 128 11.20 11.78 -17.62
N ASN A 129 10.59 11.55 -18.78
CA ASN A 129 11.33 11.47 -20.05
C ASN A 129 11.77 12.83 -20.56
N ILE A 130 11.00 13.89 -20.35
CA ILE A 130 11.42 15.28 -20.65
C ILE A 130 12.67 15.62 -19.84
N ILE A 131 12.70 15.32 -18.54
CA ILE A 131 13.88 15.57 -17.71
C ILE A 131 15.08 14.73 -18.17
N ARG A 132 14.87 13.44 -18.48
CA ARG A 132 15.93 12.55 -18.97
C ARG A 132 16.55 13.04 -20.28
N GLN A 133 15.71 13.45 -21.24
CA GLN A 133 16.16 13.97 -22.52
C GLN A 133 16.92 15.30 -22.35
N GLY A 134 16.47 16.17 -21.44
CA GLY A 134 17.19 17.40 -21.08
C GLY A 134 18.57 17.14 -20.47
N LEU A 135 18.79 15.98 -19.88
CA LEU A 135 20.07 15.50 -19.36
C LEU A 135 20.87 14.66 -20.37
N GLY A 136 20.41 14.58 -21.64
CA GLY A 136 21.07 13.82 -22.70
C GLY A 136 20.85 12.31 -22.65
N ALA A 137 19.93 11.82 -21.80
CA ALA A 137 19.64 10.39 -21.66
C ALA A 137 18.47 9.97 -22.56
N GLN A 138 18.49 8.72 -23.03
CA GLN A 138 17.41 8.16 -23.86
C GLN A 138 16.11 7.99 -23.05
N PRO A 139 14.93 8.20 -23.67
CA PRO A 139 13.64 7.97 -23.01
C PRO A 139 13.48 6.50 -22.63
N LEU A 140 12.69 6.25 -21.57
CA LEU A 140 12.38 4.92 -21.06
C LEU A 140 10.91 4.58 -21.23
N GLY A 141 10.61 3.30 -21.38
CA GLY A 141 9.24 2.80 -21.46
C GLY A 141 8.51 2.72 -20.11
N TRP A 142 9.20 2.98 -18.99
CA TRP A 142 8.66 3.01 -17.62
C TRP A 142 7.72 1.84 -17.33
N LEU A 143 6.39 2.07 -17.38
CA LEU A 143 5.37 1.04 -17.14
C LEU A 143 5.30 -0.03 -18.24
N ASN A 144 5.79 0.26 -19.44
CA ASN A 144 5.82 -0.67 -20.57
C ASN A 144 7.09 -1.54 -20.58
N ASP A 145 8.08 -1.23 -19.74
CA ASP A 145 9.29 -2.06 -19.58
C ASP A 145 9.09 -3.06 -18.42
N PRO A 146 9.13 -4.38 -18.69
CA PRO A 146 8.95 -5.40 -17.64
C PRO A 146 9.96 -5.33 -16.49
N LYS A 147 11.13 -4.74 -16.73
CA LYS A 147 12.18 -4.57 -15.70
C LYS A 147 11.88 -3.39 -14.78
N LEU A 148 11.28 -2.33 -15.32
CA LEU A 148 11.01 -1.08 -14.59
C LEU A 148 9.60 -1.02 -14.01
N ALA A 149 8.62 -1.66 -14.64
CA ALA A 149 7.20 -1.55 -14.31
C ALA A 149 6.92 -1.77 -12.81
N LYS A 150 7.53 -2.79 -12.19
CA LYS A 150 7.31 -3.06 -10.76
C LYS A 150 7.84 -1.95 -9.87
N LEU A 151 9.00 -1.40 -10.19
CA LEU A 151 9.58 -0.27 -9.47
C LEU A 151 8.70 0.98 -9.63
N CYS A 152 8.24 1.25 -10.86
CA CYS A 152 7.34 2.37 -11.16
C CYS A 152 6.01 2.29 -10.40
N LEU A 153 5.50 1.08 -10.11
CA LEU A 153 4.31 0.88 -9.30
C LEU A 153 4.53 1.21 -7.81
N VAL A 154 5.75 1.03 -7.30
CA VAL A 154 6.07 1.20 -5.88
C VAL A 154 6.52 2.64 -5.55
N ILE A 155 7.24 3.30 -6.46
CA ILE A 155 7.77 4.66 -6.28
C ILE A 155 6.72 5.69 -5.82
N PRO A 156 5.49 5.72 -6.34
CA PRO A 156 4.46 6.64 -5.87
C PRO A 156 4.22 6.56 -4.36
N GLY A 157 4.21 5.34 -3.81
CA GLY A 157 4.06 5.11 -2.38
C GLY A 157 5.23 5.66 -1.54
N PHE A 158 6.44 5.67 -2.09
CA PHE A 158 7.62 6.22 -1.43
C PHE A 158 7.58 7.75 -1.33
N LEU A 159 6.97 8.39 -2.31
CA LEU A 159 6.89 9.85 -2.39
C LEU A 159 5.63 10.45 -1.75
N THR A 160 4.74 9.60 -1.21
CA THR A 160 3.53 10.02 -0.51
C THR A 160 3.44 9.51 0.93
N PRO A 161 4.52 9.57 1.75
CA PRO A 161 4.51 9.00 3.10
C PRO A 161 3.83 9.91 4.15
N GLY A 162 3.20 11.01 3.75
CA GLY A 162 2.80 12.13 4.60
C GLY A 162 2.04 11.75 5.89
N TYR A 163 0.99 10.92 5.81
CA TYR A 163 0.24 10.52 7.01
C TYR A 163 1.06 9.65 7.96
N ALA A 164 1.81 8.67 7.43
CA ALA A 164 2.65 7.81 8.26
C ALA A 164 3.76 8.63 8.93
N ALA A 165 4.39 9.55 8.21
CA ALA A 165 5.41 10.44 8.78
C ALA A 165 4.88 11.31 9.92
N LEU A 166 3.63 11.80 9.82
CA LEU A 166 3.02 12.58 10.90
C LEU A 166 2.75 11.75 12.16
N ILE A 167 2.34 10.47 11.99
CA ILE A 167 2.14 9.56 13.11
C ILE A 167 3.46 9.32 13.84
N TYR A 168 4.53 9.01 13.10
CA TYR A 168 5.86 8.83 13.68
C TYR A 168 6.39 10.12 14.32
N LEU A 169 6.17 11.27 13.68
CA LEU A 169 6.56 12.56 14.25
C LEU A 169 5.85 12.84 15.58
N ALA A 170 4.55 12.58 15.66
CA ALA A 170 3.79 12.72 16.90
C ALA A 170 4.31 11.78 18.00
N ALA A 171 4.67 10.54 17.62
CA ALA A 171 5.27 9.57 18.55
C ALA A 171 6.64 10.04 19.06
N LEU A 172 7.51 10.57 18.19
CA LEU A 172 8.82 11.13 18.57
C LEU A 172 8.67 12.30 19.53
N GLN A 173 7.73 13.22 19.25
CA GLN A 173 7.47 14.38 20.11
C GLN A 173 6.85 14.00 21.47
N GLY A 174 6.31 12.79 21.58
CA GLY A 174 5.80 12.24 22.85
C GLY A 174 6.87 11.64 23.76
N ILE A 175 8.12 11.47 23.29
CA ILE A 175 9.22 10.90 24.08
C ILE A 175 9.74 11.96 25.08
N PRO A 176 9.74 11.65 26.41
CA PRO A 176 10.28 12.58 27.41
C PRO A 176 11.77 12.85 27.20
N LYS A 177 12.20 14.10 27.40
CA LYS A 177 13.61 14.50 27.24
C LYS A 177 14.58 13.67 28.10
N GLN A 178 14.13 13.27 29.28
CA GLN A 178 14.93 12.42 30.19
C GLN A 178 15.36 11.10 29.54
N MET A 179 14.58 10.54 28.62
CA MET A 179 14.96 9.31 27.91
C MET A 179 16.10 9.56 26.91
N TYR A 180 16.11 10.72 26.26
CA TYR A 180 17.23 11.11 25.38
C TYR A 180 18.50 11.37 26.19
N GLU A 181 18.38 12.05 27.34
CA GLU A 181 19.51 12.32 28.24
C GLU A 181 20.12 11.02 28.79
N ALA A 182 19.27 10.05 29.19
CA ALA A 182 19.73 8.74 29.66
C ALA A 182 20.42 7.89 28.58
N ALA A 183 20.11 8.12 27.30
CA ALA A 183 20.71 7.39 26.19
C ALA A 183 22.10 7.94 25.76
N ILE A 184 22.47 9.13 26.25
CA ILE A 184 23.75 9.79 25.93
C ILE A 184 24.85 9.42 26.98
N ILE A 185 24.44 8.93 28.14
CA ILE A 185 25.33 8.45 29.21
C ILE A 185 25.76 7.02 28.93
#